data_89f7419e6127e07ad1ba520a7c60d7c4
#
_entry.id   89f7419e6127e07ad1ba520a7c60d7c4
#
_cell.length_a   1.000
_cell.length_b   1.000
_cell.length_c   1.000
_cell.angle_alpha   90.00
_cell.angle_beta   90.00
_cell.angle_gamma   90.00
#
_symmetry.space_group_name_H-M   'P 1'
#
loop_
_entity.id
_entity.type
_entity.pdbx_description
1 polymer ?
#
loop_
_entity_poly.entity_id
_entity_poly.type
_entity_poly.pdbx_seq_one_letter_code
_entity_poly.pdbx_strand_id
1 'polypeptide(L)'
;MESLGRGLASCALLLAVAVSIGAQPYDNDYTPTVDHPTFAKTTGPVVLIDEAHNNYHTCEGRYKVLCELLENDGFIVESSKSPLSAKSLKKADVLVIANALNAQNVTDDENWKTPILPAFTKDEIDAVEKWVAGGGSLLLISDHMPFPGAIADIASRFGVVWQNAFAFAADFNFAKAKGNPNMINFGLSADASGGIGHAHPIFQGRNAASVAQSVTSFTGSAFRLKPNSGVQPLLELGEGTMLLYPMASQEQTMQTPNASAVGLLQGAVLEQGEGRVAFMGEAAMFAARIAAFISPGFKMGMNNPDAPYNKQFTLNLFHWLSNNL
;
A
#
# COMPACT_ATOMS: atom_id res chain seq x y z
N MET A 1 -58.99 30.91 19.57
CA MET A 1 -57.75 31.51 19.05
C MET A 1 -56.75 30.38 18.96
N GLU A 2 -56.66 29.84 17.79
CA GLU A 2 -55.81 28.68 17.46
C GLU A 2 -54.41 29.20 17.11
N SER A 3 -53.37 28.62 17.68
CA SER A 3 -52.00 28.81 17.25
C SER A 3 -51.48 27.50 16.64
N LEU A 4 -51.46 27.48 15.33
CA LEU A 4 -50.79 26.40 14.54
C LEU A 4 -49.29 26.44 14.79
N GLY A 5 -48.77 25.40 15.43
CA GLY A 5 -47.34 25.07 15.43
C GLY A 5 -46.94 24.44 14.11
N ARG A 6 -46.15 25.15 13.30
CA ARG A 6 -45.50 24.60 12.11
C ARG A 6 -44.26 23.81 12.54
N GLY A 7 -44.34 22.49 12.48
CA GLY A 7 -43.19 21.62 12.58
C GLY A 7 -42.34 21.72 11.30
N LEU A 8 -41.12 22.22 11.44
CA LEU A 8 -40.08 22.16 10.41
C LEU A 8 -39.54 20.72 10.39
N ALA A 9 -39.96 19.94 9.40
CA ALA A 9 -39.32 18.68 9.09
C ALA A 9 -37.99 18.99 8.41
N SER A 10 -36.87 18.87 9.16
CA SER A 10 -35.51 18.85 8.56
C SER A 10 -35.35 17.55 7.79
N CYS A 11 -35.50 17.61 6.47
CA CYS A 11 -34.99 16.58 5.57
C CYS A 11 -33.47 16.62 5.61
N ALA A 12 -32.87 15.74 6.39
CA ALA A 12 -31.45 15.44 6.28
C ALA A 12 -31.22 14.71 4.96
N LEU A 13 -30.71 15.43 3.95
CA LEU A 13 -30.31 14.86 2.69
C LEU A 13 -29.02 14.06 2.95
N LEU A 14 -29.17 12.74 3.10
CA LEU A 14 -28.06 11.78 3.14
C LEU A 14 -27.44 11.75 1.73
N LEU A 15 -26.39 12.55 1.52
CA LEU A 15 -25.51 12.35 0.39
C LEU A 15 -24.60 11.15 0.74
N ALA A 16 -25.02 9.97 0.31
CA ALA A 16 -24.08 8.86 0.12
C ALA A 16 -23.14 9.27 -1.02
N VAL A 17 -21.94 9.69 -0.68
CA VAL A 17 -20.87 9.85 -1.68
C VAL A 17 -20.41 8.44 -2.01
N ALA A 18 -21.03 7.81 -3.00
CA ALA A 18 -20.45 6.66 -3.66
C ALA A 18 -19.15 7.16 -4.33
N VAL A 19 -18.02 6.94 -3.67
CA VAL A 19 -16.71 7.10 -4.30
C VAL A 19 -16.62 5.92 -5.27
N SER A 20 -17.07 6.12 -6.50
CA SER A 20 -16.77 5.22 -7.60
C SER A 20 -15.25 5.21 -7.75
N ILE A 21 -14.61 4.16 -7.20
CA ILE A 21 -13.19 3.86 -7.42
C ILE A 21 -13.08 3.26 -8.83
N GLY A 22 -13.69 3.91 -9.81
CA GLY A 22 -13.53 3.54 -11.22
C GLY A 22 -12.05 3.48 -11.56
N ALA A 23 -11.67 2.63 -12.49
CA ALA A 23 -10.28 2.44 -12.90
C ALA A 23 -9.59 3.80 -13.04
N GLN A 24 -8.69 4.09 -12.07
CA GLN A 24 -7.99 5.37 -12.06
C GLN A 24 -6.99 5.36 -13.21
N PRO A 25 -7.08 6.31 -14.16
CA PRO A 25 -6.17 6.33 -15.28
C PRO A 25 -4.74 6.54 -14.78
N TYR A 26 -3.77 6.00 -15.53
CA TYR A 26 -2.37 6.32 -15.30
C TYR A 26 -2.12 7.77 -15.64
N ASP A 27 -1.09 8.35 -15.02
CA ASP A 27 -0.47 9.55 -15.54
C ASP A 27 0.44 9.15 -16.71
N ASN A 28 -0.09 9.19 -17.92
CA ASN A 28 0.66 8.85 -19.13
C ASN A 28 1.80 9.83 -19.43
N ASP A 29 1.77 11.01 -18.79
CA ASP A 29 2.80 12.03 -18.95
C ASP A 29 3.96 11.87 -17.95
N TYR A 30 3.82 10.93 -16.99
CA TYR A 30 4.87 10.67 -16.03
C TYR A 30 5.75 9.50 -16.47
N THR A 31 7.05 9.79 -16.66
CA THR A 31 8.07 8.77 -16.96
C THR A 31 9.03 8.69 -15.77
N PRO A 32 9.18 7.53 -15.12
CA PRO A 32 10.06 7.36 -13.98
C PRO A 32 11.52 7.27 -14.44
N THR A 33 12.23 8.41 -14.48
CA THR A 33 13.66 8.43 -14.83
C THR A 33 14.54 8.01 -13.67
N VAL A 34 15.62 7.29 -13.97
CA VAL A 34 16.72 6.95 -13.05
C VAL A 34 18.02 7.43 -13.68
N ASP A 35 18.58 8.52 -13.14
CA ASP A 35 19.77 9.17 -13.73
C ASP A 35 21.05 8.30 -13.57
N HIS A 36 21.10 7.51 -12.49
CA HIS A 36 22.22 6.63 -12.17
C HIS A 36 21.71 5.24 -11.82
N PRO A 37 21.38 4.40 -12.83
CA PRO A 37 20.90 3.04 -12.61
C PRO A 37 21.88 2.21 -11.77
N THR A 38 21.33 1.40 -10.86
CA THR A 38 22.09 0.53 -9.98
C THR A 38 22.75 -0.61 -10.74
N PHE A 39 22.02 -1.13 -11.72
CA PHE A 39 22.49 -2.25 -12.54
C PHE A 39 22.57 -1.83 -14.00
N ALA A 40 23.41 -2.50 -14.77
CA ALA A 40 23.34 -2.39 -16.21
C ALA A 40 21.97 -2.94 -16.68
N LYS A 41 21.47 -2.45 -17.79
CA LYS A 41 20.13 -2.81 -18.29
C LYS A 41 19.95 -4.33 -18.32
N THR A 42 18.90 -4.84 -17.65
CA THR A 42 18.53 -6.27 -17.58
C THR A 42 19.60 -7.19 -16.99
N THR A 43 20.45 -6.68 -16.08
CA THR A 43 21.44 -7.51 -15.38
C THR A 43 21.25 -7.53 -13.86
N GLY A 44 20.28 -6.76 -13.36
CA GLY A 44 19.92 -6.71 -11.95
C GLY A 44 19.11 -7.92 -11.49
N PRO A 45 18.77 -7.96 -10.21
CA PRO A 45 17.91 -9.01 -9.62
C PRO A 45 16.56 -9.13 -10.31
N VAL A 46 16.00 -10.34 -10.27
CA VAL A 46 14.66 -10.62 -10.82
C VAL A 46 13.58 -10.24 -9.83
N VAL A 47 12.73 -9.30 -10.21
CA VAL A 47 11.53 -8.90 -9.46
C VAL A 47 10.32 -9.57 -10.09
N LEU A 48 9.68 -10.46 -9.35
CA LEU A 48 8.48 -11.18 -9.77
C LEU A 48 7.24 -10.47 -9.21
N ILE A 49 6.39 -9.98 -10.09
CA ILE A 49 5.09 -9.38 -9.71
C ILE A 49 4.03 -10.47 -9.73
N ASP A 50 3.41 -10.72 -8.57
CA ASP A 50 2.27 -11.63 -8.48
C ASP A 50 1.05 -11.03 -9.18
N GLU A 51 0.52 -11.77 -10.16
CA GLU A 51 -0.72 -11.45 -10.89
C GLU A 51 -1.67 -12.66 -10.94
N ALA A 52 -1.42 -13.68 -10.08
CA ALA A 52 -2.21 -14.90 -10.03
C ALA A 52 -3.40 -14.83 -9.06
N HIS A 53 -3.36 -13.89 -8.11
CA HIS A 53 -4.31 -13.82 -7.00
C HIS A 53 -5.28 -12.65 -7.15
N ASN A 54 -5.80 -12.42 -8.36
CA ASN A 54 -6.70 -11.29 -8.68
C ASN A 54 -6.15 -9.95 -8.14
N ASN A 55 -4.85 -9.77 -8.27
CA ASN A 55 -4.13 -8.61 -7.76
C ASN A 55 -4.63 -7.34 -8.42
N TYR A 56 -4.97 -6.36 -7.61
CA TYR A 56 -5.48 -5.08 -8.06
C TYR A 56 -4.40 -4.18 -8.69
N HIS A 57 -3.13 -4.53 -8.46
CA HIS A 57 -1.96 -3.83 -8.99
C HIS A 57 -1.09 -4.80 -9.79
N THR A 58 -1.01 -4.57 -11.09
CA THR A 58 -0.26 -5.37 -12.07
C THR A 58 0.65 -4.49 -12.90
N CYS A 59 1.69 -5.04 -13.56
CA CYS A 59 2.59 -4.27 -14.44
C CYS A 59 1.88 -3.66 -15.66
N GLU A 60 0.90 -4.34 -16.24
CA GLU A 60 0.06 -3.77 -17.30
C GLU A 60 -1.00 -2.83 -16.74
N GLY A 61 -1.20 -2.89 -15.43
CA GLY A 61 -2.18 -2.19 -14.66
C GLY A 61 -1.62 -1.00 -13.86
N ARG A 62 -2.08 -0.82 -12.62
CA ARG A 62 -1.75 0.32 -11.76
C ARG A 62 -0.27 0.42 -11.39
N TYR A 63 0.52 -0.65 -11.53
CA TYR A 63 1.96 -0.68 -11.26
C TYR A 63 2.84 -0.58 -12.51
N LYS A 64 2.27 -0.13 -13.65
CA LYS A 64 3.08 0.14 -14.85
C LYS A 64 4.29 1.01 -14.54
N VAL A 65 4.09 2.09 -13.81
CA VAL A 65 5.18 3.02 -13.43
C VAL A 65 6.20 2.38 -12.48
N LEU A 66 5.77 1.52 -11.55
CA LEU A 66 6.69 0.77 -10.70
C LEU A 66 7.56 -0.17 -11.54
N CYS A 67 6.96 -0.94 -12.44
CA CYS A 67 7.69 -1.86 -13.30
C CYS A 67 8.69 -1.10 -14.19
N GLU A 68 8.28 -0.01 -14.83
CA GLU A 68 9.16 0.85 -15.62
C GLU A 68 10.30 1.48 -14.78
N LEU A 69 10.03 1.89 -13.53
CA LEU A 69 11.05 2.43 -12.63
C LEU A 69 12.13 1.40 -12.33
N LEU A 70 11.73 0.16 -12.03
CA LEU A 70 12.65 -0.93 -11.73
C LEU A 70 13.45 -1.35 -12.96
N GLU A 71 12.83 -1.44 -14.13
CA GLU A 71 13.51 -1.70 -15.39
C GLU A 71 14.52 -0.60 -15.74
N ASN A 72 14.18 0.67 -15.46
CA ASN A 72 15.08 1.82 -15.66
C ASN A 72 16.25 1.82 -14.68
N ASP A 73 16.12 1.18 -13.51
CA ASP A 73 17.23 0.96 -12.56
C ASP A 73 18.02 -0.34 -12.86
N GLY A 74 17.62 -1.08 -13.91
CA GLY A 74 18.30 -2.26 -14.44
C GLY A 74 17.85 -3.61 -13.85
N PHE A 75 16.80 -3.64 -13.01
CA PHE A 75 16.18 -4.90 -12.59
C PHE A 75 15.56 -5.64 -13.77
N ILE A 76 15.37 -6.94 -13.61
CA ILE A 76 14.58 -7.78 -14.51
C ILE A 76 13.19 -7.91 -13.90
N VAL A 77 12.17 -7.35 -14.53
CA VAL A 77 10.77 -7.42 -14.03
C VAL A 77 9.99 -8.45 -14.80
N GLU A 78 9.40 -9.40 -14.08
CA GLU A 78 8.55 -10.46 -14.64
C GLU A 78 7.20 -10.51 -13.93
N SER A 79 6.11 -10.74 -14.66
CA SER A 79 4.78 -11.00 -14.10
C SER A 79 4.51 -12.50 -14.00
N SER A 80 3.95 -12.95 -12.85
CA SER A 80 3.55 -14.34 -12.64
C SER A 80 2.04 -14.48 -12.57
N LYS A 81 1.47 -15.27 -13.47
CA LYS A 81 0.06 -15.70 -13.46
C LYS A 81 -0.12 -17.13 -12.93
N SER A 82 0.91 -17.66 -12.28
CA SER A 82 0.91 -19.02 -11.71
C SER A 82 0.83 -18.97 -10.19
N PRO A 83 0.15 -19.92 -9.54
CA PRO A 83 0.15 -20.04 -8.08
C PRO A 83 1.57 -20.07 -7.50
N LEU A 84 1.73 -19.57 -6.28
CA LEU A 84 3.01 -19.50 -5.61
C LEU A 84 3.49 -20.89 -5.19
N SER A 85 4.71 -21.22 -5.56
CA SER A 85 5.32 -22.52 -5.30
C SER A 85 6.84 -22.42 -5.38
N ALA A 86 7.55 -23.42 -4.87
CA ALA A 86 9.00 -23.50 -5.02
C ALA A 86 9.44 -23.44 -6.49
N LYS A 87 8.60 -23.89 -7.43
CA LYS A 87 8.88 -23.85 -8.87
C LYS A 87 8.71 -22.43 -9.43
N SER A 88 7.59 -21.75 -9.12
CA SER A 88 7.32 -20.41 -9.65
C SER A 88 8.28 -19.35 -9.04
N LEU A 89 8.72 -19.55 -7.79
CA LEU A 89 9.63 -18.64 -7.08
C LEU A 89 11.12 -18.88 -7.38
N LYS A 90 11.47 -19.97 -8.09
CA LYS A 90 12.86 -20.43 -8.26
C LYS A 90 13.80 -19.37 -8.84
N LYS A 91 13.30 -18.51 -9.73
CA LYS A 91 14.11 -17.52 -10.43
C LYS A 91 14.00 -16.10 -9.85
N ALA A 92 13.08 -15.92 -8.92
CA ALA A 92 12.85 -14.62 -8.33
C ALA A 92 13.86 -14.33 -7.21
N ASP A 93 14.37 -13.12 -7.17
CA ASP A 93 15.12 -12.57 -6.05
C ASP A 93 14.18 -11.78 -5.13
N VAL A 94 13.20 -11.07 -5.73
CA VAL A 94 12.17 -10.32 -5.01
C VAL A 94 10.80 -10.71 -5.53
N LEU A 95 9.87 -11.10 -4.64
CA LEU A 95 8.46 -11.28 -4.93
C LEU A 95 7.68 -10.05 -4.46
N VAL A 96 6.84 -9.49 -5.33
CA VAL A 96 5.90 -8.42 -4.99
C VAL A 96 4.49 -8.96 -5.02
N ILE A 97 3.81 -8.91 -3.88
CA ILE A 97 2.37 -9.19 -3.77
C ILE A 97 1.68 -7.87 -3.45
N ALA A 98 0.81 -7.40 -4.34
CA ALA A 98 0.13 -6.12 -4.15
C ALA A 98 -1.38 -6.27 -4.33
N ASN A 99 -2.12 -6.01 -3.24
CA ASN A 99 -3.58 -6.01 -3.23
C ASN A 99 -4.20 -7.27 -3.85
N ALA A 100 -3.75 -8.44 -3.36
CA ALA A 100 -4.31 -9.73 -3.73
C ALA A 100 -5.74 -9.90 -3.20
N LEU A 101 -6.58 -10.62 -3.94
CA LEU A 101 -7.96 -10.95 -3.58
C LEU A 101 -8.27 -12.43 -3.81
N ASN A 102 -9.16 -12.96 -2.97
CA ASN A 102 -9.83 -14.22 -3.29
C ASN A 102 -10.80 -14.00 -4.47
N ALA A 103 -10.90 -14.97 -5.38
CA ALA A 103 -11.78 -14.87 -6.54
C ALA A 103 -13.26 -14.61 -6.18
N GLN A 104 -13.72 -15.08 -5.00
CA GLN A 104 -15.08 -14.84 -4.53
C GLN A 104 -15.31 -13.41 -4.01
N ASN A 105 -14.24 -12.66 -3.77
CA ASN A 105 -14.35 -11.25 -3.37
C ASN A 105 -14.12 -10.28 -4.55
N VAL A 106 -13.86 -10.77 -5.75
CA VAL A 106 -13.78 -9.90 -6.95
C VAL A 106 -15.18 -9.40 -7.30
N THR A 107 -15.31 -8.10 -7.54
CA THR A 107 -16.56 -7.44 -7.89
C THR A 107 -16.31 -6.31 -8.89
N ASP A 108 -17.27 -6.11 -9.80
CA ASP A 108 -17.15 -5.11 -10.88
C ASP A 108 -17.39 -3.67 -10.37
N ASP A 109 -18.14 -3.51 -9.26
CA ASP A 109 -18.46 -2.21 -8.69
C ASP A 109 -17.48 -1.73 -7.62
N GLU A 110 -16.44 -2.53 -7.34
CA GLU A 110 -15.44 -2.27 -6.29
C GLU A 110 -16.06 -2.01 -4.90
N ASN A 111 -17.30 -2.45 -4.68
CA ASN A 111 -17.95 -2.40 -3.37
C ASN A 111 -17.78 -3.72 -2.62
N TRP A 112 -16.57 -3.95 -2.18
CA TRP A 112 -16.21 -5.16 -1.44
C TRP A 112 -16.91 -5.24 -0.09
N LYS A 113 -17.50 -6.40 0.19
CA LYS A 113 -18.26 -6.66 1.42
C LYS A 113 -17.63 -7.76 2.24
N THR A 114 -17.69 -7.62 3.56
CA THR A 114 -17.31 -8.71 4.47
C THR A 114 -18.29 -9.87 4.40
N PRO A 115 -17.84 -11.15 4.57
CA PRO A 115 -16.48 -11.55 4.93
C PRO A 115 -15.50 -11.50 3.75
N ILE A 116 -14.25 -11.15 4.03
CA ILE A 116 -13.16 -11.23 3.05
C ILE A 116 -12.44 -12.56 3.23
N LEU A 117 -12.35 -13.34 2.17
CA LEU A 117 -11.74 -14.66 2.17
C LEU A 117 -10.23 -14.58 1.90
N PRO A 118 -9.42 -15.52 2.42
CA PRO A 118 -8.01 -15.60 2.13
C PRO A 118 -7.71 -15.70 0.63
N ALA A 119 -6.75 -14.93 0.14
CA ALA A 119 -6.29 -14.99 -1.25
C ALA A 119 -5.37 -16.18 -1.51
N PHE A 120 -4.65 -16.62 -0.48
CA PHE A 120 -3.61 -17.66 -0.59
C PHE A 120 -4.00 -18.92 0.12
N THR A 121 -3.61 -20.05 -0.46
CA THR A 121 -3.68 -21.36 0.19
C THR A 121 -2.56 -21.53 1.21
N LYS A 122 -2.73 -22.49 2.13
CA LYS A 122 -1.68 -22.81 3.10
C LYS A 122 -0.37 -23.25 2.42
N ASP A 123 -0.46 -24.01 1.34
CA ASP A 123 0.72 -24.52 0.63
C ASP A 123 1.51 -23.38 -0.05
N GLU A 124 0.82 -22.37 -0.57
CA GLU A 124 1.44 -21.17 -1.12
C GLU A 124 2.16 -20.36 -0.04
N ILE A 125 1.51 -20.17 1.12
CA ILE A 125 2.12 -19.48 2.26
C ILE A 125 3.36 -20.23 2.74
N ASP A 126 3.30 -21.55 2.88
CA ASP A 126 4.43 -22.40 3.29
C ASP A 126 5.58 -22.31 2.25
N ALA A 127 5.25 -22.26 0.96
CA ALA A 127 6.25 -22.11 -0.11
C ALA A 127 6.95 -20.75 -0.05
N VAL A 128 6.22 -19.66 0.17
CA VAL A 128 6.78 -18.29 0.30
C VAL A 128 7.65 -18.21 1.55
N GLU A 129 7.18 -18.68 2.71
CA GLU A 129 7.96 -18.66 3.95
C GLU A 129 9.30 -19.40 3.80
N LYS A 130 9.26 -20.61 3.21
CA LYS A 130 10.47 -21.40 2.96
C LYS A 130 11.41 -20.71 1.99
N TRP A 131 10.86 -20.07 0.94
CA TRP A 131 11.65 -19.35 -0.06
C TRP A 131 12.31 -18.11 0.55
N VAL A 132 11.60 -17.35 1.38
CA VAL A 132 12.18 -16.21 2.12
C VAL A 132 13.29 -16.68 3.05
N ALA A 133 13.06 -17.74 3.85
CA ALA A 133 14.08 -18.27 4.75
C ALA A 133 15.36 -18.72 4.03
N GLY A 134 15.26 -19.07 2.75
CA GLY A 134 16.37 -19.46 1.88
C GLY A 134 16.97 -18.34 1.03
N GLY A 135 16.68 -17.06 1.33
CA GLY A 135 17.31 -15.90 0.70
C GLY A 135 16.45 -15.09 -0.26
N GLY A 136 15.23 -15.53 -0.55
CA GLY A 136 14.28 -14.73 -1.32
C GLY A 136 13.74 -13.53 -0.53
N SER A 137 13.29 -12.48 -1.19
CA SER A 137 12.76 -11.31 -0.52
C SER A 137 11.33 -11.01 -0.94
N LEU A 138 10.46 -10.69 0.05
CA LEU A 138 9.04 -10.42 -0.16
C LEU A 138 8.72 -8.95 0.08
N LEU A 139 8.05 -8.31 -0.88
CA LEU A 139 7.32 -7.06 -0.68
C LEU A 139 5.82 -7.37 -0.65
N LEU A 140 5.22 -7.30 0.54
CA LEU A 140 3.79 -7.52 0.75
C LEU A 140 3.10 -6.16 0.93
N ILE A 141 2.28 -5.79 -0.05
CA ILE A 141 1.54 -4.54 -0.08
C ILE A 141 0.06 -4.84 0.07
N SER A 142 -0.58 -4.17 1.03
CA SER A 142 -2.01 -4.28 1.23
C SER A 142 -2.59 -2.93 1.60
N ASP A 143 -3.25 -2.33 0.65
CA ASP A 143 -3.97 -1.06 0.80
C ASP A 143 -5.20 -1.24 1.72
N HIS A 144 -6.13 -0.33 1.72
CA HIS A 144 -7.36 -0.38 2.53
C HIS A 144 -8.19 -1.66 2.32
N MET A 145 -9.23 -1.87 3.13
CA MET A 145 -10.23 -2.93 2.91
C MET A 145 -10.62 -3.01 1.42
N PRO A 146 -10.64 -4.18 0.78
CA PRO A 146 -10.70 -5.54 1.38
C PRO A 146 -9.32 -6.22 1.50
N PHE A 147 -8.27 -5.63 0.94
CA PHE A 147 -7.00 -6.28 0.70
C PHE A 147 -6.34 -6.83 1.99
N PRO A 148 -6.36 -6.12 3.14
CA PRO A 148 -5.80 -6.66 4.38
C PRO A 148 -6.48 -7.93 4.87
N GLY A 149 -7.80 -8.03 4.66
CA GLY A 149 -8.54 -9.26 4.98
C GLY A 149 -8.09 -10.45 4.14
N ALA A 150 -7.80 -10.22 2.86
CA ALA A 150 -7.43 -11.26 1.92
C ALA A 150 -6.00 -11.81 2.15
N ILE A 151 -5.09 -10.97 2.71
CA ILE A 151 -3.69 -11.35 2.97
C ILE A 151 -3.39 -11.66 4.44
N ALA A 152 -4.42 -11.70 5.30
CA ALA A 152 -4.23 -11.80 6.75
C ALA A 152 -3.37 -13.02 7.16
N ASP A 153 -3.56 -14.17 6.51
CA ASP A 153 -2.86 -15.41 6.86
C ASP A 153 -1.38 -15.35 6.50
N ILE A 154 -1.03 -14.88 5.30
CA ILE A 154 0.37 -14.74 4.88
C ILE A 154 1.09 -13.66 5.72
N ALA A 155 0.45 -12.54 6.02
CA ALA A 155 1.01 -11.50 6.89
C ALA A 155 1.24 -12.03 8.31
N SER A 156 0.27 -12.80 8.83
CA SER A 156 0.34 -13.43 10.15
C SER A 156 1.50 -14.42 10.28
N ARG A 157 1.86 -15.12 9.20
CA ARG A 157 3.01 -16.03 9.14
C ARG A 157 4.32 -15.32 9.43
N PHE A 158 4.45 -14.09 8.93
CA PHE A 158 5.63 -13.25 9.13
C PHE A 158 5.53 -12.29 10.33
N GLY A 159 4.60 -12.51 11.24
CA GLY A 159 4.54 -11.76 12.50
C GLY A 159 3.73 -10.46 12.48
N VAL A 160 2.93 -10.23 11.44
CA VAL A 160 2.09 -9.03 11.27
C VAL A 160 0.61 -9.38 11.43
N VAL A 161 -0.13 -8.54 12.19
CA VAL A 161 -1.59 -8.62 12.33
C VAL A 161 -2.20 -7.40 11.65
N TRP A 162 -2.67 -7.60 10.43
CA TRP A 162 -3.21 -6.52 9.60
C TRP A 162 -4.65 -6.17 9.96
N GLN A 163 -5.00 -4.88 9.88
CA GLN A 163 -6.35 -4.39 10.11
C GLN A 163 -7.08 -4.24 8.77
N ASN A 164 -8.20 -4.97 8.60
CA ASN A 164 -9.03 -4.83 7.40
C ASN A 164 -9.87 -3.55 7.50
N ALA A 165 -9.23 -2.41 7.28
CA ALA A 165 -9.74 -1.07 7.53
C ALA A 165 -9.20 -0.06 6.51
N PHE A 166 -9.66 1.18 6.61
CA PHE A 166 -9.09 2.34 5.93
C PHE A 166 -8.34 3.19 6.94
N ALA A 167 -7.11 3.61 6.64
CA ALA A 167 -6.34 4.55 7.46
C ALA A 167 -6.51 5.97 6.92
N PHE A 168 -6.86 6.91 7.81
CA PHE A 168 -7.09 8.31 7.47
C PHE A 168 -6.36 9.25 8.41
N ALA A 169 -5.99 10.44 7.91
CA ALA A 169 -5.69 11.57 8.76
C ALA A 169 -6.99 12.06 9.43
N ALA A 170 -6.95 12.45 10.71
CA ALA A 170 -8.16 12.79 11.48
C ALA A 170 -8.85 14.07 11.00
N ASP A 171 -8.14 14.96 10.34
CA ASP A 171 -8.67 16.16 9.70
C ASP A 171 -9.34 15.86 8.34
N PHE A 172 -9.23 14.59 7.87
CA PHE A 172 -9.91 14.16 6.67
C PHE A 172 -11.43 14.21 6.85
N ASN A 173 -12.08 15.04 6.07
CA ASN A 173 -13.52 15.21 6.12
C ASN A 173 -14.16 14.64 4.87
N PHE A 174 -14.85 13.50 5.00
CA PHE A 174 -15.56 12.85 3.90
C PHE A 174 -16.54 13.77 3.16
N ALA A 175 -17.18 14.71 3.85
CA ALA A 175 -18.08 15.69 3.22
C ALA A 175 -17.35 16.74 2.40
N LYS A 176 -16.05 16.93 2.65
CA LYS A 176 -15.16 17.85 1.95
C LYS A 176 -14.07 17.11 1.16
N ALA A 177 -14.23 15.80 0.95
CA ALA A 177 -13.24 14.95 0.26
C ALA A 177 -12.90 15.45 -1.16
N LYS A 178 -13.80 16.19 -1.79
CA LYS A 178 -13.54 16.89 -3.03
C LYS A 178 -12.49 18.00 -2.79
N GLY A 179 -11.25 17.71 -3.18
CA GLY A 179 -10.12 18.66 -3.05
C GLY A 179 -9.28 18.55 -1.78
N ASN A 180 -9.57 17.60 -0.87
CA ASN A 180 -8.72 17.32 0.28
C ASN A 180 -8.23 15.86 0.22
N PRO A 181 -7.07 15.59 -0.37
CA PRO A 181 -6.51 14.25 -0.42
C PRO A 181 -6.13 13.80 0.99
N ASN A 182 -6.44 12.55 1.32
CA ASN A 182 -5.98 11.93 2.55
C ASN A 182 -4.51 11.55 2.39
N MET A 183 -3.60 12.46 2.70
CA MET A 183 -2.16 12.24 2.61
C MET A 183 -1.57 12.16 4.01
N ILE A 184 -0.76 11.14 4.26
CA ILE A 184 -0.01 10.96 5.49
C ILE A 184 1.48 11.00 5.14
N ASN A 185 2.20 11.96 5.68
CA ASN A 185 3.63 12.10 5.45
C ASN A 185 4.42 11.46 6.60
N PHE A 186 5.29 10.53 6.30
CA PHE A 186 6.19 9.84 7.22
C PHE A 186 7.59 10.42 7.08
N GLY A 187 7.92 11.40 7.89
CA GLY A 187 9.24 12.02 7.91
C GLY A 187 10.11 11.48 9.04
N LEU A 188 11.42 11.60 8.87
CA LEU A 188 12.41 11.27 9.91
C LEU A 188 12.49 12.34 11.01
N SER A 189 11.84 13.49 10.84
CA SER A 189 11.77 14.57 11.82
C SER A 189 10.42 14.54 12.59
N ALA A 190 10.44 15.06 13.81
CA ALA A 190 9.25 15.17 14.66
C ALA A 190 8.15 16.10 14.08
N ASP A 191 8.46 16.85 13.03
CA ASP A 191 7.53 17.80 12.40
C ASP A 191 6.70 17.17 11.26
N ALA A 192 6.83 15.87 11.04
CA ALA A 192 6.08 15.16 10.02
C ALA A 192 4.58 15.11 10.39
N SER A 193 3.72 15.58 9.48
CA SER A 193 2.28 15.60 9.70
C SER A 193 1.68 14.19 9.58
N GLY A 194 1.25 13.63 10.71
CA GLY A 194 0.45 12.41 10.77
C GLY A 194 1.22 11.09 10.73
N GLY A 195 2.55 11.09 10.49
CA GLY A 195 3.35 9.86 10.45
C GLY A 195 4.79 10.04 10.91
N ILE A 196 5.40 8.96 11.40
CA ILE A 196 6.78 8.90 11.87
C ILE A 196 7.52 7.88 11.01
N GLY A 197 8.59 8.32 10.34
CA GLY A 197 9.56 7.44 9.68
C GLY A 197 10.63 6.99 10.67
N HIS A 198 10.83 5.70 10.80
CA HIS A 198 11.91 5.16 11.64
C HIS A 198 13.23 5.11 10.87
N ALA A 199 14.34 5.45 11.54
CA ALA A 199 15.66 5.43 10.93
C ALA A 199 16.01 4.02 10.42
N HIS A 200 16.21 3.90 9.12
CA HIS A 200 16.53 2.65 8.44
C HIS A 200 17.34 2.92 7.16
N PRO A 201 18.21 2.00 6.69
CA PRO A 201 18.92 2.16 5.42
C PRO A 201 18.04 2.54 4.23
N ILE A 202 16.77 2.09 4.18
CA ILE A 202 15.79 2.45 3.14
C ILE A 202 15.58 3.98 3.05
N PHE A 203 15.60 4.71 4.17
CA PHE A 203 15.55 6.17 4.15
C PHE A 203 16.91 6.80 3.81
N GLN A 204 17.99 6.19 4.28
CA GLN A 204 19.35 6.73 4.12
C GLN A 204 19.88 6.58 2.69
N GLY A 205 19.49 5.51 1.99
CA GLY A 205 20.04 5.19 0.69
C GLY A 205 21.53 4.88 0.72
N ARG A 206 22.13 4.73 -0.44
CA ARG A 206 23.57 4.40 -0.60
C ARG A 206 24.51 5.59 -0.50
N ASN A 207 24.00 6.79 -0.68
CA ASN A 207 24.77 8.04 -0.66
C ASN A 207 23.82 9.25 -0.46
N ALA A 208 24.39 10.43 -0.33
CA ALA A 208 23.61 11.65 -0.06
C ALA A 208 22.54 11.98 -1.14
N ALA A 209 22.75 11.57 -2.40
CA ALA A 209 21.78 11.81 -3.48
C ALA A 209 20.59 10.82 -3.44
N SER A 210 20.75 9.70 -2.74
CA SER A 210 19.71 8.67 -2.59
C SER A 210 18.96 8.72 -1.24
N VAL A 211 19.15 9.77 -0.45
CA VAL A 211 18.40 9.96 0.81
C VAL A 211 16.93 10.27 0.49
N ALA A 212 16.01 9.48 1.06
CA ALA A 212 14.59 9.78 1.10
C ALA A 212 14.27 10.40 2.47
N GLN A 213 14.02 11.71 2.54
CA GLN A 213 13.77 12.39 3.81
C GLN A 213 12.39 12.08 4.39
N SER A 214 11.46 11.68 3.54
CA SER A 214 10.10 11.27 3.91
C SER A 214 9.53 10.34 2.85
N VAL A 215 8.39 9.72 3.17
CA VAL A 215 7.51 9.08 2.20
C VAL A 215 6.07 9.48 2.49
N THR A 216 5.27 9.61 1.44
CA THR A 216 3.87 10.04 1.56
C THR A 216 2.95 8.94 1.06
N SER A 217 1.98 8.54 1.90
CA SER A 217 0.89 7.64 1.54
C SER A 217 -0.41 8.39 1.26
N PHE A 218 -1.35 7.70 0.59
CA PHE A 218 -2.62 8.27 0.11
C PHE A 218 -3.80 7.42 0.58
N THR A 219 -4.06 7.37 1.86
CA THR A 219 -4.99 6.48 2.57
C THR A 219 -4.27 5.21 3.06
N GLY A 220 -4.68 4.04 2.60
CA GLY A 220 -4.10 2.76 2.97
C GLY A 220 -4.80 2.06 4.14
N SER A 221 -4.09 1.14 4.74
CA SER A 221 -4.45 0.40 5.94
C SER A 221 -3.35 0.50 6.99
N ALA A 222 -3.52 -0.21 8.10
CA ALA A 222 -2.50 -0.31 9.12
C ALA A 222 -2.46 -1.71 9.75
N PHE A 223 -1.37 -1.98 10.46
CA PHE A 223 -1.16 -3.25 11.14
C PHE A 223 -0.40 -3.06 12.46
N ARG A 224 -0.41 -4.11 13.26
CA ARG A 224 0.40 -4.23 14.48
C ARG A 224 1.31 -5.43 14.37
N LEU A 225 2.39 -5.41 15.14
CA LEU A 225 3.33 -6.52 15.21
C LEU A 225 2.90 -7.54 16.26
N LYS A 226 3.16 -8.82 16.01
CA LYS A 226 3.08 -9.84 17.04
C LYS A 226 4.24 -9.68 18.02
N PRO A 227 4.05 -9.96 19.30
CA PRO A 227 5.14 -9.96 20.27
C PRO A 227 6.28 -10.88 19.80
N ASN A 228 7.52 -10.40 19.93
CA ASN A 228 8.74 -11.16 19.60
C ASN A 228 8.82 -11.64 18.14
N SER A 229 8.16 -10.96 17.21
CA SER A 229 8.17 -11.33 15.78
C SER A 229 9.51 -11.02 15.08
N GLY A 230 10.34 -10.16 15.65
CA GLY A 230 11.56 -9.67 15.00
C GLY A 230 11.30 -8.58 13.93
N VAL A 231 10.05 -8.29 13.62
CA VAL A 231 9.67 -7.25 12.67
C VAL A 231 10.01 -5.88 13.26
N GLN A 232 10.62 -5.01 12.43
CA GLN A 232 11.04 -3.67 12.82
C GLN A 232 10.09 -2.62 12.21
N PRO A 233 9.63 -1.62 12.97
CA PRO A 233 8.85 -0.50 12.46
C PRO A 233 9.63 0.30 11.40
N LEU A 234 8.93 0.73 10.34
CA LEU A 234 9.48 1.64 9.32
C LEU A 234 8.64 2.91 9.17
N LEU A 235 7.31 2.77 9.08
CA LEU A 235 6.34 3.87 8.95
C LEU A 235 5.29 3.69 10.05
N GLU A 236 5.26 4.58 11.03
CA GLU A 236 4.33 4.54 12.15
C GLU A 236 3.31 5.66 12.03
N LEU A 237 2.04 5.36 12.25
CA LEU A 237 0.95 6.32 12.24
C LEU A 237 0.97 7.14 13.54
N GLY A 238 1.06 8.45 13.39
CA GLY A 238 1.18 9.41 14.48
C GLY A 238 -0.15 10.03 14.89
N GLU A 239 -0.03 11.09 15.68
CA GLU A 239 -1.16 11.88 16.15
C GLU A 239 -2.05 12.33 14.98
N GLY A 240 -3.35 12.34 15.21
CA GLY A 240 -4.31 12.71 14.18
C GLY A 240 -4.57 11.66 13.11
N THR A 241 -4.24 10.39 13.34
CA THR A 241 -4.60 9.29 12.43
C THR A 241 -5.67 8.37 13.03
N MET A 242 -6.52 7.80 12.16
CA MET A 242 -7.63 6.94 12.55
C MET A 242 -7.84 5.80 11.57
N LEU A 243 -8.43 4.71 12.04
CA LEU A 243 -8.94 3.61 11.21
C LEU A 243 -10.45 3.63 11.13
N LEU A 244 -10.99 3.35 9.95
CA LEU A 244 -12.40 3.09 9.72
C LEU A 244 -12.62 1.64 9.29
N TYR A 245 -13.62 0.98 9.87
CA TYR A 245 -13.97 -0.42 9.65
C TYR A 245 -15.35 -0.57 9.02
N PRO A 246 -15.54 -0.23 7.74
CA PRO A 246 -16.81 -0.41 7.08
C PRO A 246 -17.09 -1.91 6.83
N MET A 247 -18.37 -2.28 6.77
CA MET A 247 -18.80 -3.62 6.36
C MET A 247 -18.79 -3.79 4.84
N ALA A 248 -18.87 -2.67 4.10
CA ALA A 248 -18.70 -2.57 2.66
C ALA A 248 -17.84 -1.35 2.33
N SER A 249 -16.91 -1.49 1.39
CA SER A 249 -15.86 -0.49 1.14
C SER A 249 -16.38 0.88 0.71
N GLN A 250 -17.53 0.92 0.02
CA GLN A 250 -18.16 2.17 -0.43
C GLN A 250 -19.28 2.67 0.49
N GLU A 251 -19.60 1.94 1.56
CA GLU A 251 -20.69 2.28 2.48
C GLU A 251 -20.15 2.92 3.78
N GLN A 252 -19.32 3.95 3.64
CA GLN A 252 -18.74 4.66 4.78
C GLN A 252 -19.67 5.81 5.20
N THR A 253 -20.01 5.86 6.49
CA THR A 253 -20.87 6.88 7.09
C THR A 253 -20.25 7.41 8.38
N MET A 254 -20.86 8.42 8.99
CA MET A 254 -20.49 8.92 10.31
C MET A 254 -20.66 7.88 11.44
N GLN A 255 -21.42 6.81 11.20
CA GLN A 255 -21.63 5.70 12.12
C GLN A 255 -20.68 4.53 11.86
N THR A 256 -19.85 4.59 10.80
CA THR A 256 -18.86 3.55 10.55
C THR A 256 -17.94 3.40 11.75
N PRO A 257 -17.76 2.18 12.30
CA PRO A 257 -16.86 1.95 13.43
C PRO A 257 -15.46 2.48 13.12
N ASN A 258 -14.87 3.15 14.10
CA ASN A 258 -13.54 3.73 13.96
C ASN A 258 -12.72 3.56 15.25
N ALA A 259 -11.42 3.71 15.11
CA ALA A 259 -10.47 3.68 16.23
C ALA A 259 -9.26 4.57 15.92
N SER A 260 -8.54 4.99 16.97
CA SER A 260 -7.24 5.64 16.79
C SER A 260 -6.28 4.70 16.07
N ALA A 261 -5.52 5.24 15.13
CA ALA A 261 -4.46 4.53 14.44
C ALA A 261 -3.06 4.84 15.02
N VAL A 262 -2.98 5.71 16.02
CA VAL A 262 -1.72 6.14 16.64
C VAL A 262 -0.95 4.93 17.17
N GLY A 263 0.33 4.81 16.77
CA GLY A 263 1.21 3.70 17.14
C GLY A 263 1.01 2.42 16.33
N LEU A 264 0.04 2.38 15.41
CA LEU A 264 -0.04 1.32 14.40
C LEU A 264 0.94 1.62 13.25
N LEU A 265 1.29 0.61 12.49
CA LEU A 265 2.26 0.73 11.41
C LEU A 265 1.57 0.70 10.05
N GLN A 266 2.10 1.49 9.13
CA GLN A 266 1.80 1.43 7.70
C GLN A 266 3.00 0.91 6.89
N GLY A 267 4.17 0.80 7.52
CA GLY A 267 5.36 0.18 6.96
C GLY A 267 6.20 -0.53 8.02
N ALA A 268 6.73 -1.69 7.69
CA ALA A 268 7.63 -2.45 8.55
C ALA A 268 8.54 -3.36 7.72
N VAL A 269 9.64 -3.83 8.32
CA VAL A 269 10.61 -4.70 7.67
C VAL A 269 11.00 -5.87 8.58
N LEU A 270 11.44 -6.96 7.98
CA LEU A 270 11.88 -8.17 8.68
C LEU A 270 13.06 -8.78 7.92
N GLU A 271 14.10 -9.17 8.64
CA GLU A 271 15.12 -10.10 8.14
C GLU A 271 14.78 -11.50 8.70
N GLN A 272 14.62 -12.48 7.83
CA GLN A 272 14.25 -13.85 8.20
C GLN A 272 15.11 -14.87 7.47
N GLY A 273 15.97 -15.58 8.19
CA GLY A 273 16.97 -16.45 7.57
C GLY A 273 17.95 -15.62 6.74
N GLU A 274 18.06 -15.94 5.46
CA GLU A 274 18.90 -15.18 4.50
C GLU A 274 18.09 -14.17 3.68
N GLY A 275 16.75 -14.14 3.85
CA GLY A 275 15.85 -13.28 3.08
C GLY A 275 15.31 -12.10 3.88
N ARG A 276 14.54 -11.27 3.19
CA ARG A 276 13.97 -10.03 3.72
C ARG A 276 12.48 -9.92 3.39
N VAL A 277 11.73 -9.30 4.29
CA VAL A 277 10.32 -9.01 4.06
C VAL A 277 10.06 -7.53 4.34
N ALA A 278 9.36 -6.86 3.44
CA ALA A 278 8.81 -5.54 3.68
C ALA A 278 7.27 -5.59 3.62
N PHE A 279 6.63 -4.92 4.55
CA PHE A 279 5.18 -4.80 4.66
C PHE A 279 4.80 -3.35 4.44
N MET A 280 3.89 -3.08 3.48
CA MET A 280 3.44 -1.73 3.17
C MET A 280 1.92 -1.68 3.13
N GLY A 281 1.34 -0.83 3.98
CA GLY A 281 -0.10 -0.65 4.15
C GLY A 281 -0.73 0.29 3.14
N GLU A 282 0.01 0.69 2.09
CA GLU A 282 -0.49 1.59 1.06
C GLU A 282 0.17 1.28 -0.29
N ALA A 283 -0.61 1.32 -1.35
CA ALA A 283 -0.17 0.90 -2.68
C ALA A 283 0.10 2.05 -3.65
N ALA A 284 -0.57 3.19 -3.48
CA ALA A 284 -0.44 4.29 -4.44
C ALA A 284 0.92 5.00 -4.35
N MET A 285 1.62 4.94 -3.20
CA MET A 285 2.97 5.49 -3.07
C MET A 285 3.96 4.90 -4.09
N PHE A 286 3.69 3.67 -4.58
CA PHE A 286 4.49 2.95 -5.58
C PHE A 286 3.97 3.14 -7.02
N ALA A 287 2.90 3.91 -7.22
CA ALA A 287 2.29 4.16 -8.52
C ALA A 287 2.51 5.61 -8.97
N ALA A 288 2.03 5.94 -10.17
CA ALA A 288 1.80 7.31 -10.60
C ALA A 288 0.44 7.37 -11.31
N ARG A 289 -0.54 8.04 -10.70
CA ARG A 289 -1.94 8.00 -11.10
C ARG A 289 -2.54 9.40 -11.15
N ILE A 290 -3.63 9.53 -11.89
CA ILE A 290 -4.51 10.71 -11.84
C ILE A 290 -5.80 10.30 -11.14
N ALA A 291 -6.03 10.84 -9.95
CA ALA A 291 -7.19 10.56 -9.13
C ALA A 291 -8.26 11.65 -9.29
N ALA A 292 -8.93 11.64 -10.43
CA ALA A 292 -9.92 12.66 -10.78
C ALA A 292 -11.14 12.72 -9.84
N PHE A 293 -11.37 11.65 -9.05
CA PHE A 293 -12.41 11.61 -8.05
C PHE A 293 -12.08 12.49 -6.82
N ILE A 294 -10.79 12.75 -6.54
CA ILE A 294 -10.36 13.69 -5.50
C ILE A 294 -10.51 15.12 -6.04
N SER A 295 -9.83 15.41 -7.15
CA SER A 295 -9.97 16.65 -7.90
C SER A 295 -9.44 16.47 -9.32
N PRO A 296 -9.89 17.29 -10.29
CA PRO A 296 -9.36 17.22 -11.66
C PRO A 296 -7.84 17.38 -11.67
N GLY A 297 -7.15 16.37 -12.23
CA GLY A 297 -5.69 16.36 -12.34
C GLY A 297 -4.92 16.07 -11.04
N PHE A 298 -5.59 15.66 -9.95
CA PHE A 298 -4.87 15.28 -8.73
C PHE A 298 -3.94 14.10 -8.99
N LYS A 299 -2.65 14.31 -8.79
CA LYS A 299 -1.61 13.29 -8.93
C LYS A 299 -1.51 12.47 -7.65
N MET A 300 -1.49 11.14 -7.78
CA MET A 300 -1.47 10.22 -6.64
C MET A 300 -0.32 9.21 -6.82
N GLY A 301 0.70 9.31 -5.97
CA GLY A 301 1.87 8.45 -6.00
C GLY A 301 3.18 9.21 -6.28
N MET A 302 4.12 8.59 -7.00
CA MET A 302 5.44 9.15 -7.30
C MET A 302 5.40 10.44 -8.15
N ASN A 303 4.32 10.69 -8.85
CA ASN A 303 4.09 11.89 -9.67
C ASN A 303 3.50 13.06 -8.87
N ASN A 304 3.18 12.88 -7.58
CA ASN A 304 2.63 13.95 -6.75
C ASN A 304 3.75 14.90 -6.29
N PRO A 305 3.61 16.22 -6.48
CA PRO A 305 4.63 17.19 -6.06
C PRO A 305 4.83 17.25 -4.54
N ASP A 306 3.82 16.89 -3.74
CA ASP A 306 3.89 16.84 -2.28
C ASP A 306 4.41 15.48 -1.76
N ALA A 307 4.82 14.58 -2.66
CA ALA A 307 5.46 13.30 -2.37
C ALA A 307 6.83 13.16 -3.07
N PRO A 308 7.74 14.14 -2.93
CA PRO A 308 8.95 14.26 -3.76
C PRO A 308 9.92 13.09 -3.59
N TYR A 309 9.85 12.38 -2.47
CA TYR A 309 10.78 11.28 -2.16
C TYR A 309 10.19 9.88 -2.40
N ASN A 310 8.91 9.75 -2.81
CA ASN A 310 8.30 8.43 -3.00
C ASN A 310 9.05 7.57 -4.03
N LYS A 311 9.51 8.16 -5.13
CA LYS A 311 10.34 7.47 -6.13
C LYS A 311 11.65 6.97 -5.52
N GLN A 312 12.37 7.82 -4.79
CA GLN A 312 13.65 7.45 -4.19
C GLN A 312 13.47 6.41 -3.07
N PHE A 313 12.45 6.57 -2.22
CA PHE A 313 12.09 5.58 -1.21
C PHE A 313 11.81 4.21 -1.84
N THR A 314 11.08 4.18 -2.95
CA THR A 314 10.80 2.94 -3.71
C THR A 314 12.09 2.28 -4.20
N LEU A 315 12.98 3.03 -4.84
CA LEU A 315 14.29 2.50 -5.29
C LEU A 315 15.09 1.93 -4.11
N ASN A 316 15.20 2.67 -3.02
CA ASN A 316 15.93 2.22 -1.83
C ASN A 316 15.32 0.96 -1.22
N LEU A 317 13.98 0.85 -1.20
CA LEU A 317 13.27 -0.34 -0.73
C LEU A 317 13.64 -1.58 -1.56
N PHE A 318 13.66 -1.46 -2.88
CA PHE A 318 14.04 -2.56 -3.77
C PHE A 318 15.55 -2.87 -3.69
N HIS A 319 16.41 -1.86 -3.49
CA HIS A 319 17.83 -2.09 -3.22
C HIS A 319 18.04 -2.85 -1.91
N TRP A 320 17.28 -2.51 -0.86
CA TRP A 320 17.33 -3.23 0.41
C TRP A 320 16.85 -4.65 0.25
N LEU A 321 15.69 -4.88 -0.40
CA LEU A 321 15.16 -6.22 -0.65
C LEU A 321 16.10 -7.10 -1.47
N SER A 322 16.88 -6.51 -2.37
CA SER A 322 17.82 -7.22 -3.24
C SER A 322 19.25 -7.28 -2.71
N ASN A 323 19.49 -6.95 -1.42
CA ASN A 323 20.80 -6.93 -0.77
C ASN A 323 21.82 -5.95 -1.42
N ASN A 324 21.35 -4.83 -1.98
CA ASN A 324 22.17 -3.79 -2.61
C ASN A 324 22.14 -2.47 -1.84
N LEU A 325 21.69 -2.52 -0.58
CA LEU A 325 21.65 -1.38 0.33
C LEU A 325 22.05 -1.80 1.73
#